data_6e20fe76f04827f25a06a352e3ed69d5
#
_entry.id   6e20fe76f04827f25a06a352e3ed69d5
#
_cell.length_a   1.000
_cell.length_b   1.000
_cell.length_c   1.000
_cell.angle_alpha   90.00
_cell.angle_beta   90.00
_cell.angle_gamma   90.00
#
_symmetry.space_group_name_H-M   'P 1'
#
loop_
_entity.id
_entity.type
_entity.pdbx_description
1 polymer ?
#
loop_
_entity_poly.entity_id
_entity_poly.type
_entity_poly.pdbx_seq_one_letter_code
_entity_poly.pdbx_strand_id
1 'polypeptide(L)'
;MSLPVGYGYIPASLMSIGWVLMWQTFMVGRYRKRAGINYPQMYAEKAEVEASEAALRFNCMQRAHQNTLESVPLVFLSTVVAGLKYPVLAAALCATYSTARVIYTVGYKTGQPKRRTFGNLFGSVSALGLFGSATYAAYQLFPGC
;
A
#
# COMPACT_ATOMS: atom_id res chain seq x y z
N MET A 1 3.63 31.41 1.10
CA MET A 1 4.58 30.33 1.42
C MET A 1 4.85 29.60 0.12
N SER A 2 6.07 29.64 -0.42
CA SER A 2 6.41 28.89 -1.63
C SER A 2 6.73 27.44 -1.25
N LEU A 3 6.31 26.49 -2.10
CA LEU A 3 6.65 25.08 -1.90
C LEU A 3 8.16 24.86 -2.07
N PRO A 4 8.76 23.93 -1.32
CA PRO A 4 10.19 23.65 -1.43
C PRO A 4 10.54 23.07 -2.81
N VAL A 5 11.80 23.28 -3.24
CA VAL A 5 12.31 22.71 -4.49
C VAL A 5 12.18 21.19 -4.45
N GLY A 6 11.62 20.61 -5.52
CA GLY A 6 11.37 19.17 -5.61
C GLY A 6 10.03 18.70 -5.05
N TYR A 7 9.20 19.59 -4.51
CA TYR A 7 7.86 19.21 -4.02
C TYR A 7 6.98 18.59 -5.12
N GLY A 8 7.23 18.89 -6.39
CA GLY A 8 6.54 18.29 -7.54
C GLY A 8 6.65 16.76 -7.62
N TYR A 9 7.64 16.14 -6.99
CA TYR A 9 7.75 14.68 -6.89
C TYR A 9 6.72 14.06 -5.94
N ILE A 10 6.16 14.83 -4.99
CA ILE A 10 5.16 14.34 -4.02
C ILE A 10 3.88 13.87 -4.71
N PRO A 11 3.17 14.70 -5.52
CA PRO A 11 1.98 14.22 -6.21
C PRO A 11 2.28 13.04 -7.15
N ALA A 12 3.42 13.01 -7.83
CA ALA A 12 3.80 11.90 -8.69
C ALA A 12 3.96 10.59 -7.90
N SER A 13 4.62 10.63 -6.75
CA SER A 13 4.77 9.45 -5.88
C SER A 13 3.43 8.99 -5.27
N LEU A 14 2.55 9.92 -4.89
CA LEU A 14 1.21 9.60 -4.40
C LEU A 14 0.33 8.95 -5.48
N MET A 15 0.43 9.41 -6.73
CA MET A 15 -0.27 8.79 -7.85
C MET A 15 0.16 7.35 -8.07
N SER A 16 1.41 6.98 -7.76
CA SER A 16 1.84 5.57 -7.85
C SER A 16 1.05 4.66 -6.90
N ILE A 17 0.67 5.13 -5.71
CA ILE A 17 -0.21 4.40 -4.78
C ILE A 17 -1.60 4.21 -5.41
N GLY A 18 -2.14 5.27 -6.02
CA GLY A 18 -3.44 5.22 -6.71
C GLY A 18 -3.45 4.14 -7.80
N TRP A 19 -2.40 4.07 -8.62
CA TRP A 19 -2.26 3.04 -9.65
C TRP A 19 -2.17 1.63 -9.06
N VAL A 20 -1.44 1.45 -7.95
CA VAL A 20 -1.38 0.16 -7.25
C VAL A 20 -2.76 -0.26 -6.74
N LEU A 21 -3.51 0.64 -6.11
CA LEU A 21 -4.86 0.36 -5.62
C LEU A 21 -5.82 0.01 -6.77
N MET A 22 -5.79 0.76 -7.86
CA MET A 22 -6.61 0.49 -9.04
C MET A 22 -6.30 -0.90 -9.62
N TRP A 23 -5.02 -1.20 -9.81
CA TRP A 23 -4.60 -2.52 -10.26
C TRP A 23 -5.06 -3.64 -9.32
N GLN A 24 -4.91 -3.47 -7.99
CA GLN A 24 -5.37 -4.44 -7.00
C GLN A 24 -6.89 -4.64 -7.08
N THR A 25 -7.67 -3.56 -7.26
CA THR A 25 -9.13 -3.62 -7.42
C THR A 25 -9.53 -4.50 -8.61
N PHE A 26 -8.91 -4.28 -9.78
CA PHE A 26 -9.13 -5.12 -10.96
C PHE A 26 -8.75 -6.59 -10.71
N MET A 27 -7.64 -6.82 -10.04
CA MET A 27 -7.18 -8.17 -9.71
C MET A 27 -8.15 -8.87 -8.74
N VAL A 28 -8.65 -8.18 -7.72
CA VAL A 28 -9.67 -8.71 -6.80
C VAL A 28 -10.90 -9.17 -7.57
N GLY A 29 -11.47 -8.32 -8.43
CA GLY A 29 -12.63 -8.67 -9.24
C GLY A 29 -12.40 -9.90 -10.13
N ARG A 30 -11.21 -9.98 -10.72
CA ARG A 30 -10.82 -11.11 -11.56
C ARG A 30 -10.68 -12.42 -10.77
N TYR A 31 -10.08 -12.38 -9.59
CA TYR A 31 -9.93 -13.55 -8.72
C TYR A 31 -11.28 -13.97 -8.10
N ARG A 32 -12.13 -13.02 -7.73
CA ARG A 32 -13.50 -13.26 -7.28
C ARG A 32 -14.31 -14.04 -8.31
N LYS A 33 -14.30 -13.57 -9.56
CA LYS A 33 -14.98 -14.24 -10.68
C LYS A 33 -14.49 -15.67 -10.89
N ARG A 34 -13.18 -15.90 -10.81
CA ARG A 34 -12.58 -17.23 -10.94
C ARG A 34 -12.93 -18.17 -9.80
N ALA A 35 -13.10 -17.63 -8.60
CA ALA A 35 -13.48 -18.39 -7.41
C ALA A 35 -14.97 -18.66 -7.32
N GLY A 36 -15.81 -18.03 -8.16
CA GLY A 36 -17.26 -18.15 -8.11
C GLY A 36 -17.90 -17.53 -6.87
N ILE A 37 -17.20 -16.59 -6.19
CA ILE A 37 -17.70 -15.95 -4.97
C ILE A 37 -18.56 -14.75 -5.35
N ASN A 38 -19.86 -14.84 -5.08
CA ASN A 38 -20.82 -13.80 -5.41
C ASN A 38 -20.85 -12.66 -4.38
N TYR A 39 -21.23 -11.46 -4.83
CA TYR A 39 -21.53 -10.35 -3.93
C TYR A 39 -22.82 -10.63 -3.16
N PRO A 40 -22.95 -10.16 -1.90
CA PRO A 40 -22.07 -9.25 -1.16
C PRO A 40 -20.97 -9.95 -0.33
N GLN A 41 -20.73 -11.24 -0.50
CA GLN A 41 -19.72 -11.98 0.25
C GLN A 41 -18.32 -11.36 0.06
N MET A 42 -17.69 -10.97 1.17
CA MET A 42 -16.41 -10.25 1.13
C MET A 42 -15.22 -11.19 0.97
N TYR A 43 -15.26 -12.33 1.66
CA TYR A 43 -14.26 -13.41 1.61
C TYR A 43 -14.95 -14.73 1.36
N ALA A 44 -14.26 -15.66 0.70
CA ALA A 44 -14.68 -17.05 0.67
C ALA A 44 -14.62 -17.63 2.08
N GLU A 45 -15.65 -18.39 2.46
CA GLU A 45 -15.74 -19.07 3.76
C GLU A 45 -14.73 -20.22 3.85
N LYS A 46 -14.50 -20.71 5.07
CA LYS A 46 -13.51 -21.77 5.33
C LYS A 46 -13.79 -23.02 4.48
N ALA A 47 -15.03 -23.46 4.39
CA ALA A 47 -15.41 -24.62 3.58
C ALA A 47 -15.13 -24.41 2.08
N GLU A 48 -15.38 -23.21 1.56
CA GLU A 48 -15.09 -22.87 0.15
C GLU A 48 -13.58 -22.84 -0.12
N VAL A 49 -12.79 -22.33 0.85
CA VAL A 49 -11.33 -22.29 0.76
C VAL A 49 -10.73 -23.70 0.82
N GLU A 50 -11.27 -24.58 1.67
CA GLU A 50 -10.83 -25.98 1.77
C GLU A 50 -11.18 -26.78 0.49
N ALA A 51 -12.28 -26.43 -0.18
CA ALA A 51 -12.74 -27.08 -1.40
C ALA A 51 -12.07 -26.54 -2.69
N SER A 52 -11.51 -25.32 -2.68
CA SER A 52 -11.06 -24.65 -3.90
C SER A 52 -9.81 -23.79 -3.68
N GLU A 53 -8.73 -24.12 -4.39
CA GLU A 53 -7.54 -23.28 -4.46
C GLU A 53 -7.83 -21.87 -5.02
N ALA A 54 -8.81 -21.76 -5.93
CA ALA A 54 -9.23 -20.48 -6.48
C ALA A 54 -9.84 -19.57 -5.39
N ALA A 55 -10.61 -20.13 -4.47
CA ALA A 55 -11.17 -19.42 -3.31
C ALA A 55 -10.06 -18.94 -2.37
N LEU A 56 -9.06 -19.78 -2.08
CA LEU A 56 -7.88 -19.39 -1.29
C LEU A 56 -7.14 -18.22 -1.94
N ARG A 57 -6.86 -18.30 -3.24
CA ARG A 57 -6.18 -17.25 -3.98
C ARG A 57 -6.98 -15.96 -4.02
N PHE A 58 -8.31 -16.05 -4.11
CA PHE A 58 -9.19 -14.89 -4.01
C PHE A 58 -9.06 -14.22 -2.63
N ASN A 59 -9.13 -14.98 -1.54
CA ASN A 59 -8.97 -14.46 -0.19
C ASN A 59 -7.61 -13.78 0.00
N CYS A 60 -6.54 -14.37 -0.51
CA CYS A 60 -5.21 -13.77 -0.47
C CYS A 60 -5.16 -12.44 -1.24
N MET A 61 -5.76 -12.37 -2.42
CA MET A 61 -5.80 -11.15 -3.23
C MET A 61 -6.65 -10.06 -2.57
N GLN A 62 -7.82 -10.42 -2.06
CA GLN A 62 -8.71 -9.51 -1.30
C GLN A 62 -7.98 -8.95 -0.07
N ARG A 63 -7.29 -9.80 0.69
CA ARG A 63 -6.53 -9.36 1.87
C ARG A 63 -5.34 -8.47 1.49
N ALA A 64 -4.68 -8.73 0.36
CA ALA A 64 -3.60 -7.89 -0.12
C ALA A 64 -4.08 -6.47 -0.42
N HIS A 65 -5.21 -6.34 -1.11
CA HIS A 65 -5.83 -5.05 -1.41
C HIS A 65 -6.27 -4.33 -0.13
N GLN A 66 -6.99 -5.00 0.75
CA GLN A 66 -7.48 -4.43 2.00
C GLN A 66 -6.33 -3.97 2.92
N ASN A 67 -5.28 -4.78 3.07
CA ASN A 67 -4.11 -4.40 3.87
C ASN A 67 -3.38 -3.18 3.28
N THR A 68 -3.38 -3.00 1.95
CA THR A 68 -2.87 -1.78 1.33
C THR A 68 -3.75 -0.59 1.68
N LEU A 69 -5.09 -0.70 1.53
CA LEU A 69 -6.03 0.36 1.89
C LEU A 69 -5.91 0.80 3.35
N GLU A 70 -5.72 -0.13 4.29
CA GLU A 70 -5.56 0.15 5.72
C GLU A 70 -4.34 1.05 6.01
N SER A 71 -3.28 0.95 5.22
CA SER A 71 -2.04 1.71 5.42
C SER A 71 -1.97 3.02 4.62
N VAL A 72 -2.76 3.16 3.55
CA VAL A 72 -2.72 4.33 2.67
C VAL A 72 -2.95 5.66 3.39
N PRO A 73 -3.91 5.82 4.32
CA PRO A 73 -4.12 7.10 5.00
C PRO A 73 -2.86 7.59 5.73
N LEU A 74 -2.17 6.68 6.44
CA LEU A 74 -0.93 7.03 7.15
C LEU A 74 0.19 7.37 6.17
N VAL A 75 0.39 6.57 5.12
CA VAL A 75 1.42 6.80 4.10
C VAL A 75 1.15 8.11 3.36
N PHE A 76 -0.09 8.38 2.98
CA PHE A 76 -0.49 9.63 2.30
C PHE A 76 -0.18 10.85 3.17
N LEU A 77 -0.70 10.88 4.40
CA LEU A 77 -0.47 11.97 5.34
C LEU A 77 1.02 12.20 5.58
N SER A 78 1.76 11.12 5.87
CA SER A 78 3.19 11.20 6.15
C SER A 78 3.99 11.70 4.94
N THR A 79 3.63 11.29 3.72
CA THR A 79 4.29 11.76 2.49
C THR A 79 4.10 13.26 2.28
N VAL A 80 2.86 13.75 2.48
CA VAL A 80 2.56 15.18 2.33
C VAL A 80 3.30 16.01 3.38
N VAL A 81 3.25 15.60 4.65
CA VAL A 81 3.87 16.35 5.75
C VAL A 81 5.41 16.31 5.66
N ALA A 82 6.01 15.14 5.45
CA ALA A 82 7.46 15.03 5.26
C ALA A 82 7.92 15.82 4.03
N GLY A 83 7.11 15.87 2.98
CA GLY A 83 7.39 16.61 1.75
C GLY A 83 7.56 18.11 1.93
N LEU A 84 6.98 18.70 2.99
CA LEU A 84 7.14 20.13 3.29
C LEU A 84 8.59 20.53 3.64
N LYS A 85 9.38 19.59 4.15
CA LYS A 85 10.79 19.80 4.51
C LYS A 85 11.76 18.94 3.68
N TYR A 86 11.36 17.71 3.36
CA TYR A 86 12.20 16.68 2.74
C TYR A 86 11.52 16.05 1.50
N PRO A 87 11.20 16.86 0.45
CA PRO A 87 10.35 16.40 -0.66
C PRO A 87 10.93 15.20 -1.42
N VAL A 88 12.24 15.19 -1.68
CA VAL A 88 12.89 14.10 -2.42
C VAL A 88 12.88 12.80 -1.59
N LEU A 89 13.20 12.89 -0.29
CA LEU A 89 13.18 11.73 0.61
C LEU A 89 11.75 11.17 0.74
N ALA A 90 10.77 12.04 0.96
CA ALA A 90 9.37 11.63 1.10
C ALA A 90 8.85 10.96 -0.18
N ALA A 91 9.13 11.52 -1.35
CA ALA A 91 8.75 10.94 -2.63
C ALA A 91 9.45 9.59 -2.88
N ALA A 92 10.74 9.47 -2.57
CA ALA A 92 11.49 8.22 -2.72
C ALA A 92 10.92 7.11 -1.81
N LEU A 93 10.66 7.40 -0.53
CA LEU A 93 10.08 6.45 0.40
C LEU A 93 8.65 6.03 -0.03
N CYS A 94 7.84 6.98 -0.52
CA CYS A 94 6.50 6.71 -1.03
C CYS A 94 6.54 5.80 -2.27
N ALA A 95 7.43 6.07 -3.22
CA ALA A 95 7.62 5.22 -4.41
C ALA A 95 8.12 3.82 -4.04
N THR A 96 9.04 3.72 -3.08
CA THR A 96 9.52 2.44 -2.54
C THR A 96 8.39 1.67 -1.88
N TYR A 97 7.54 2.34 -1.09
CA TYR A 97 6.33 1.73 -0.52
C TYR A 97 5.41 1.18 -1.62
N SER A 98 5.10 1.96 -2.65
CA SER A 98 4.24 1.53 -3.76
C SER A 98 4.80 0.30 -4.46
N THR A 99 6.11 0.28 -4.76
CA THR A 99 6.79 -0.87 -5.36
C THR A 99 6.72 -2.10 -4.44
N ALA A 100 6.96 -1.91 -3.16
CA ALA A 100 6.85 -2.97 -2.16
C ALA A 100 5.43 -3.57 -2.09
N ARG A 101 4.38 -2.75 -2.25
CA ARG A 101 2.98 -3.23 -2.30
C ARG A 101 2.69 -4.07 -3.56
N VAL A 102 3.31 -3.75 -4.69
CA VAL A 102 3.24 -4.62 -5.88
C VAL A 102 3.88 -5.97 -5.61
N ILE A 103 5.11 -5.99 -5.07
CA ILE A 103 5.83 -7.24 -4.72
C ILE A 103 5.03 -8.06 -3.70
N TYR A 104 4.51 -7.41 -2.65
CA TYR A 104 3.64 -8.03 -1.66
C TYR A 104 2.44 -8.73 -2.29
N THR A 105 1.73 -8.03 -3.17
CA THR A 105 0.52 -8.53 -3.83
C THR A 105 0.83 -9.68 -4.77
N VAL A 106 1.90 -9.58 -5.57
CA VAL A 106 2.34 -10.64 -6.47
C VAL A 106 2.72 -11.90 -5.70
N GLY A 107 3.39 -11.76 -4.57
CA GLY A 107 3.72 -12.89 -3.70
C GLY A 107 2.48 -13.51 -3.07
N TYR A 108 1.57 -12.68 -2.53
CA TYR A 108 0.42 -13.16 -1.76
C TYR A 108 -0.65 -13.83 -2.63
N LYS A 109 -0.93 -13.32 -3.84
CA LYS A 109 -1.91 -13.90 -4.79
C LYS A 109 -1.62 -15.34 -5.22
N THR A 110 -0.43 -15.86 -4.93
CA THR A 110 -0.07 -17.27 -5.20
C THR A 110 -0.79 -18.25 -4.28
N GLY A 111 -1.46 -17.78 -3.22
CA GLY A 111 -2.06 -18.63 -2.20
C GLY A 111 -1.05 -19.10 -1.13
N GLN A 112 0.21 -18.65 -1.21
CA GLN A 112 1.27 -18.97 -0.24
C GLN A 112 1.58 -17.74 0.62
N PRO A 113 1.06 -17.66 1.86
CA PRO A 113 1.22 -16.46 2.70
C PRO A 113 2.67 -16.04 2.97
N LYS A 114 3.60 -16.98 3.02
CA LYS A 114 5.03 -16.69 3.25
C LYS A 114 5.66 -15.85 2.15
N ARG A 115 5.18 -15.94 0.90
CA ARG A 115 5.75 -15.19 -0.23
C ARG A 115 5.50 -13.67 -0.15
N ARG A 116 4.58 -13.22 0.70
CA ARG A 116 4.34 -11.79 0.94
C ARG A 116 5.40 -11.12 1.81
N THR A 117 6.19 -11.90 2.57
CA THR A 117 7.06 -11.40 3.66
C THR A 117 8.04 -10.35 3.18
N PHE A 118 8.68 -10.58 2.03
CA PHE A 118 9.65 -9.63 1.47
C PHE A 118 9.01 -8.28 1.14
N GLY A 119 7.93 -8.27 0.38
CA GLY A 119 7.19 -7.03 0.07
C GLY A 119 6.63 -6.35 1.33
N ASN A 120 6.20 -7.14 2.32
CA ASN A 120 5.73 -6.59 3.58
C ASN A 120 6.84 -5.88 4.36
N LEU A 121 8.02 -6.48 4.46
CA LEU A 121 9.16 -5.88 5.16
C LEU A 121 9.56 -4.54 4.56
N PHE A 122 9.79 -4.48 3.24
CA PHE A 122 10.17 -3.24 2.56
C PHE A 122 9.07 -2.18 2.64
N GLY A 123 7.80 -2.57 2.51
CA GLY A 123 6.67 -1.67 2.67
C GLY A 123 6.57 -1.09 4.08
N SER A 124 6.74 -1.92 5.10
CA SER A 124 6.72 -1.47 6.51
C SER A 124 7.88 -0.54 6.85
N VAL A 125 9.09 -0.86 6.40
CA VAL A 125 10.27 0.00 6.61
C VAL A 125 10.07 1.36 5.94
N SER A 126 9.57 1.39 4.70
CA SER A 126 9.29 2.65 3.99
C SER A 126 8.20 3.47 4.70
N ALA A 127 7.12 2.84 5.15
CA ALA A 127 6.04 3.52 5.87
C ALA A 127 6.52 4.08 7.22
N LEU A 128 7.33 3.34 7.96
CA LEU A 128 7.95 3.81 9.21
C LEU A 128 8.92 4.98 8.96
N GLY A 129 9.72 4.90 7.90
CA GLY A 129 10.59 5.99 7.48
C GLY A 129 9.82 7.26 7.14
N LEU A 130 8.72 7.13 6.40
CA LEU A 130 7.80 8.25 6.11
C LEU A 130 7.22 8.84 7.38
N PHE A 131 6.69 8.00 8.26
CA PHE A 131 6.06 8.44 9.51
C PHE A 131 7.06 9.17 10.42
N GLY A 132 8.28 8.63 10.57
CA GLY A 132 9.36 9.27 11.34
C GLY A 132 9.78 10.61 10.73
N SER A 133 9.98 10.66 9.41
CA SER A 133 10.33 11.88 8.68
C SER A 133 9.22 12.94 8.78
N ALA A 134 7.95 12.53 8.70
CA ALA A 134 6.81 13.42 8.85
C ALA A 134 6.71 13.99 10.27
N THR A 135 6.90 13.14 11.28
CA THR A 135 6.90 13.56 12.69
C THR A 135 8.00 14.59 12.96
N TYR A 136 9.21 14.34 12.44
CA TYR A 136 10.31 15.29 12.57
C TYR A 136 10.07 16.59 11.78
N ALA A 137 9.55 16.52 10.57
CA ALA A 137 9.18 17.69 9.78
C ALA A 137 8.10 18.52 10.50
N ALA A 138 7.08 17.87 11.06
CA ALA A 138 6.04 18.53 11.84
C ALA A 138 6.63 19.24 13.06
N TYR A 139 7.53 18.59 13.80
CA TYR A 139 8.24 19.21 14.93
C TYR A 139 8.97 20.50 14.51
N GLN A 140 9.68 20.48 13.39
CA GLN A 140 10.40 21.65 12.87
C GLN A 140 9.49 22.79 12.36
N LEU A 141 8.20 22.58 12.25
CA LEU A 141 7.24 23.61 11.84
C LEU A 141 6.69 24.39 13.04
N PHE A 142 6.92 23.94 14.28
CA PHE A 142 6.54 24.71 15.46
C PHE A 142 7.39 26.00 15.57
N PRO A 143 6.75 27.16 15.79
CA PRO A 143 7.47 28.41 16.02
C PRO A 143 8.30 28.31 17.31
N GLY A 144 9.60 28.50 17.21
CA GLY A 144 10.49 28.50 18.40
C GLY A 144 11.33 27.22 18.59
N CYS A 145 11.29 26.29 17.66
CA CYS A 145 12.22 25.17 17.62
C CYS A 145 13.29 25.37 16.56
#